data_c29ef167d64af4b19bea6ff85d4a00cd
#
_entry.id   c29ef167d64af4b19bea6ff85d4a00cd
#
_cell.length_a   1.000
_cell.length_b   1.000
_cell.length_c   1.000
_cell.angle_alpha   90.00
_cell.angle_beta   90.00
_cell.angle_gamma   90.00
#
_symmetry.space_group_name_H-M   'P 1'
#
loop_
_entity.id
_entity.type
_entity.pdbx_description
1 polymer ?
#
loop_
_entity_poly.entity_id
_entity_poly.type
_entity_poly.pdbx_seq_one_letter_code
_entity_poly.pdbx_strand_id
1 'polypeptide(L)'
;EIVLIGSRSAGRTAIDTPVPVDVIDVVELAAQGPQTTVNEILNYVAPSFTSTTQTVSDGTDHLDPASLRGLGPDQVLVLINGKRRHKSSLVNVNGTVGTGSVATDLNAIPAAAIAKIEVLRDGAAAQYGSDAIAGVINIVLRENTNELNLMVNSGANVSKHSEQYDEGGMDGERFQVSANYGLDLGNNGGFINFTGSLENRGATNRSDSMQQPIFTMFDTATRLLGYDQAFA
;
A
#
# COMPACT_ATOMS: atom_id res chain seq x y z
N GLU A 1 -21.16 -5.08 -12.84
CA GLU A 1 -20.84 -4.85 -11.43
C GLU A 1 -21.20 -3.42 -11.04
N ILE A 2 -21.86 -3.24 -9.89
CA ILE A 2 -22.28 -1.92 -9.38
C ILE A 2 -21.10 -1.28 -8.66
N VAL A 3 -20.83 0.01 -8.97
CA VAL A 3 -19.80 0.81 -8.30
C VAL A 3 -20.44 1.81 -7.33
N LEU A 4 -19.74 2.12 -6.24
CA LEU A 4 -20.20 3.04 -5.20
C LEU A 4 -19.71 4.48 -5.40
N ILE A 5 -18.75 4.69 -6.30
CA ILE A 5 -18.14 6.01 -6.57
C ILE A 5 -18.29 6.41 -8.04
N GLY A 6 -17.96 7.65 -8.36
CA GLY A 6 -18.00 8.17 -9.74
C GLY A 6 -19.37 8.66 -10.19
N SER A 7 -20.41 8.47 -9.41
CA SER A 7 -21.77 8.98 -9.71
C SER A 7 -22.54 9.29 -8.44
N ARG A 8 -23.42 10.30 -8.51
CA ARG A 8 -24.40 10.58 -7.44
C ARG A 8 -25.65 9.70 -7.52
N SER A 9 -25.83 8.99 -8.64
CA SER A 9 -26.95 8.06 -8.84
C SER A 9 -26.52 6.67 -8.37
N ALA A 10 -27.28 6.08 -7.46
CA ALA A 10 -27.03 4.72 -6.99
C ALA A 10 -27.27 3.68 -8.09
N GLY A 11 -26.56 2.55 -8.00
CA GLY A 11 -26.81 1.38 -8.85
C GLY A 11 -26.24 1.46 -10.26
N ARG A 12 -25.25 2.34 -10.53
CA ARG A 12 -24.57 2.38 -11.83
C ARG A 12 -23.43 1.39 -11.90
N THR A 13 -23.16 0.90 -13.10
CA THR A 13 -22.00 0.07 -13.40
C THR A 13 -20.79 0.96 -13.69
N ALA A 14 -19.57 0.39 -13.63
CA ALA A 14 -18.33 1.11 -13.96
C ALA A 14 -18.34 1.71 -15.37
N ILE A 15 -19.06 1.09 -16.31
CA ILE A 15 -19.19 1.54 -17.71
C ILE A 15 -20.14 2.72 -17.83
N ASP A 16 -21.14 2.82 -16.96
CA ASP A 16 -22.19 3.85 -17.01
C ASP A 16 -21.83 5.11 -16.23
N THR A 17 -20.67 5.14 -15.59
CA THR A 17 -20.19 6.32 -14.86
C THR A 17 -19.67 7.38 -15.83
N PRO A 18 -19.91 8.68 -15.58
CA PRO A 18 -19.40 9.76 -16.43
C PRO A 18 -17.87 9.89 -16.40
N VAL A 19 -17.22 9.26 -15.43
CA VAL A 19 -15.77 9.22 -15.25
C VAL A 19 -15.34 7.77 -15.07
N PRO A 20 -14.24 7.33 -15.68
CA PRO A 20 -13.80 5.94 -15.59
C PRO A 20 -13.46 5.55 -14.14
N VAL A 21 -14.04 4.44 -13.72
CA VAL A 21 -13.76 3.79 -12.43
C VAL A 21 -13.15 2.43 -12.71
N ASP A 22 -11.94 2.21 -12.20
CA ASP A 22 -11.34 0.89 -12.22
C ASP A 22 -11.86 0.09 -11.03
N VAL A 23 -12.31 -1.12 -11.28
CA VAL A 23 -12.76 -2.06 -10.24
C VAL A 23 -11.76 -3.19 -10.15
N ILE A 24 -11.20 -3.38 -8.97
CA ILE A 24 -10.16 -4.35 -8.66
C ILE A 24 -10.73 -5.38 -7.70
N ASP A 25 -10.87 -6.62 -8.15
CA ASP A 25 -11.27 -7.74 -7.29
C ASP A 25 -10.07 -8.19 -6.44
N VAL A 26 -10.13 -7.92 -5.15
CA VAL A 26 -9.05 -8.23 -4.21
C VAL A 26 -9.00 -9.73 -3.90
N VAL A 27 -10.14 -10.41 -3.94
CA VAL A 27 -10.23 -11.85 -3.65
C VAL A 27 -9.50 -12.65 -4.71
N GLU A 28 -9.75 -12.32 -5.98
CA GLU A 28 -9.11 -12.98 -7.11
C GLU A 28 -7.61 -12.71 -7.13
N LEU A 29 -7.21 -11.46 -6.93
CA LEU A 29 -5.79 -11.07 -6.93
C LEU A 29 -4.99 -11.68 -5.79
N ALA A 30 -5.55 -11.68 -4.58
CA ALA A 30 -4.90 -12.28 -3.42
C ALA A 30 -4.73 -13.81 -3.56
N ALA A 31 -5.56 -14.46 -4.36
CA ALA A 31 -5.42 -15.89 -4.67
C ALA A 31 -4.36 -16.18 -5.75
N GLN A 32 -4.04 -15.19 -6.59
CA GLN A 32 -3.15 -15.37 -7.75
C GLN A 32 -1.73 -14.83 -7.53
N GLY A 33 -1.52 -13.99 -6.51
CA GLY A 33 -0.25 -13.27 -6.34
C GLY A 33 0.29 -13.29 -4.90
N PRO A 34 1.57 -12.92 -4.75
CA PRO A 34 2.23 -12.85 -3.45
C PRO A 34 1.89 -11.60 -2.64
N GLN A 35 1.00 -10.73 -3.15
CA GLN A 35 0.63 -9.48 -2.52
C GLN A 35 -0.22 -9.75 -1.27
N THR A 36 0.23 -9.23 -0.13
CA THR A 36 -0.42 -9.45 1.17
C THR A 36 -1.09 -8.20 1.71
N THR A 37 -0.67 -7.03 1.23
CA THR A 37 -1.18 -5.73 1.70
C THR A 37 -1.94 -4.99 0.60
N VAL A 38 -2.77 -4.02 0.99
CA VAL A 38 -3.54 -3.19 0.05
C VAL A 38 -2.61 -2.39 -0.86
N ASN A 39 -1.52 -1.84 -0.31
CA ASN A 39 -0.54 -1.08 -1.09
C ASN A 39 0.18 -1.96 -2.13
N GLU A 40 0.55 -3.18 -1.78
CA GLU A 40 1.16 -4.13 -2.72
C GLU A 40 0.20 -4.49 -3.86
N ILE A 41 -1.07 -4.75 -3.54
CA ILE A 41 -2.11 -5.05 -4.54
C ILE A 41 -2.27 -3.86 -5.50
N LEU A 42 -2.43 -2.65 -4.97
CA LEU A 42 -2.61 -1.46 -5.79
C LEU A 42 -1.38 -1.12 -6.64
N ASN A 43 -0.17 -1.26 -6.11
CA ASN A 43 1.07 -1.10 -6.87
C ASN A 43 1.17 -2.07 -8.05
N TYR A 44 0.62 -3.28 -7.91
CA TYR A 44 0.68 -4.31 -8.94
C TYR A 44 -0.34 -4.08 -10.06
N VAL A 45 -1.57 -3.65 -9.72
CA VAL A 45 -2.69 -3.62 -10.68
C VAL A 45 -3.11 -2.22 -11.12
N ALA A 46 -2.75 -1.19 -10.38
CA ALA A 46 -3.12 0.20 -10.68
C ALA A 46 -1.91 1.03 -11.14
N PRO A 47 -1.64 1.16 -12.45
CA PRO A 47 -0.43 1.83 -12.95
C PRO A 47 -0.28 3.30 -12.51
N SER A 48 -1.38 3.95 -12.13
CA SER A 48 -1.36 5.32 -11.63
C SER A 48 -1.10 5.43 -10.12
N PHE A 49 -1.09 4.31 -9.42
CA PHE A 49 -0.85 4.23 -7.98
C PHE A 49 0.63 4.00 -7.70
N THR A 50 1.15 4.66 -6.69
CA THR A 50 2.51 4.46 -6.20
C THR A 50 2.52 4.55 -4.68
N SER A 51 3.05 3.54 -4.05
CA SER A 51 3.36 3.53 -2.63
C SER A 51 4.71 2.86 -2.44
N THR A 52 5.62 3.53 -1.73
CA THR A 52 6.95 3.02 -1.43
C THR A 52 7.07 2.77 0.06
N THR A 53 7.55 1.59 0.43
CA THR A 53 7.86 1.30 1.83
C THR A 53 9.01 2.18 2.30
N GLN A 54 8.77 2.96 3.34
CA GLN A 54 9.74 3.87 3.93
C GLN A 54 10.47 3.15 5.07
N THR A 55 11.79 3.15 5.06
CA THR A 55 12.61 2.44 6.07
C THR A 55 13.52 3.35 6.88
N VAL A 56 13.64 4.63 6.52
CA VAL A 56 14.64 5.56 7.08
C VAL A 56 14.03 6.83 7.66
N SER A 57 12.72 7.00 7.56
CA SER A 57 12.05 8.24 7.98
C SER A 57 11.52 8.13 9.41
N ASP A 58 11.80 9.13 10.24
CA ASP A 58 11.32 9.18 11.63
C ASP A 58 9.80 9.07 11.72
N GLY A 59 9.31 7.91 12.20
CA GLY A 59 7.90 7.62 12.42
C GLY A 59 7.08 7.34 11.15
N THR A 60 7.52 7.76 9.97
CA THR A 60 6.82 7.51 8.70
C THR A 60 7.16 6.16 8.07
N ASP A 61 8.09 5.43 8.66
CA ASP A 61 8.37 4.02 8.37
C ASP A 61 7.23 3.07 8.79
N HIS A 62 6.30 3.54 9.60
CA HIS A 62 5.07 2.81 9.97
C HIS A 62 3.91 3.02 9.00
N LEU A 63 4.05 3.96 8.06
CA LEU A 63 3.03 4.32 7.08
C LEU A 63 3.65 4.32 5.69
N ASP A 64 3.05 3.60 4.79
CA ASP A 64 3.41 3.63 3.38
C ASP A 64 2.52 4.66 2.66
N PRO A 65 2.99 5.91 2.45
CA PRO A 65 2.17 6.95 1.86
C PRO A 65 1.79 6.59 0.43
N ALA A 66 0.49 6.56 0.17
CA ALA A 66 -0.07 6.28 -1.13
C ALA A 66 -0.16 7.54 -1.98
N SER A 67 0.41 7.50 -3.17
CA SER A 67 0.28 8.55 -4.19
C SER A 67 -0.49 8.03 -5.39
N LEU A 68 -1.21 8.92 -6.05
CA LEU A 68 -1.96 8.60 -7.26
C LEU A 68 -1.61 9.64 -8.33
N ARG A 69 -1.28 9.18 -9.55
CA ARG A 69 -0.94 10.05 -10.69
C ARG A 69 0.27 10.97 -10.42
N GLY A 70 1.17 10.57 -9.54
CA GLY A 70 2.34 11.37 -9.15
C GLY A 70 2.04 12.57 -8.24
N LEU A 71 0.81 12.70 -7.74
CA LEU A 71 0.41 13.75 -6.81
C LEU A 71 0.60 13.32 -5.36
N GLY A 72 0.67 14.29 -4.44
CA GLY A 72 0.92 14.03 -3.02
C GLY A 72 -0.13 13.16 -2.34
N PRO A 73 0.24 12.46 -1.27
CA PRO A 73 -0.65 11.53 -0.59
C PRO A 73 -1.81 12.22 0.16
N ASP A 74 -1.71 13.51 0.42
CA ASP A 74 -2.77 14.35 0.98
C ASP A 74 -3.90 14.66 -0.02
N GLN A 75 -3.62 14.46 -1.32
CA GLN A 75 -4.54 14.70 -2.43
C GLN A 75 -5.27 13.44 -2.89
N VAL A 76 -4.99 12.30 -2.25
CA VAL A 76 -5.67 11.03 -2.47
C VAL A 76 -6.74 10.84 -1.41
N LEU A 77 -7.99 10.84 -1.82
CA LEU A 77 -9.10 10.58 -0.91
C LEU A 77 -9.35 9.09 -0.79
N VAL A 78 -9.33 8.59 0.44
CA VAL A 78 -9.68 7.20 0.73
C VAL A 78 -11.07 7.13 1.36
N LEU A 79 -11.89 6.23 0.83
CA LEU A 79 -13.22 5.91 1.33
C LEU A 79 -13.27 4.44 1.77
N ILE A 80 -14.13 4.14 2.73
CA ILE A 80 -14.54 2.78 3.10
C ILE A 80 -16.05 2.70 2.95
N ASN A 81 -16.53 1.83 2.08
CA ASN A 81 -17.95 1.72 1.73
C ASN A 81 -18.59 3.08 1.42
N GLY A 82 -17.89 3.92 0.64
CA GLY A 82 -18.32 5.26 0.25
C GLY A 82 -18.20 6.35 1.33
N LYS A 83 -17.71 6.01 2.55
CA LYS A 83 -17.53 6.97 3.66
C LYS A 83 -16.06 7.34 3.80
N ARG A 84 -15.77 8.63 4.04
CA ARG A 84 -14.39 9.13 4.19
C ARG A 84 -13.65 8.44 5.33
N ARG A 85 -12.47 7.90 5.02
CA ARG A 85 -11.52 7.41 6.02
C ARG A 85 -10.74 8.60 6.58
N HIS A 86 -10.45 8.58 7.87
CA HIS A 86 -9.58 9.58 8.50
C HIS A 86 -8.14 9.44 7.98
N LYS A 87 -7.44 10.55 7.92
CA LYS A 87 -5.99 10.58 7.70
C LYS A 87 -5.26 10.15 8.97
N SER A 88 -4.02 9.69 8.84
CA SER A 88 -3.18 9.41 10.00
C SER A 88 -2.85 10.70 10.74
N SER A 89 -2.43 10.59 12.01
CA SER A 89 -1.94 11.74 12.79
C SER A 89 -0.46 12.04 12.51
N LEU A 90 0.19 11.24 11.67
CA LEU A 90 1.61 11.35 11.36
C LEU A 90 1.83 12.26 10.16
N VAL A 91 2.67 13.29 10.34
CA VAL A 91 3.12 14.16 9.26
C VAL A 91 4.34 13.54 8.59
N ASN A 92 4.33 13.48 7.27
CA ASN A 92 5.47 12.99 6.49
C ASN A 92 6.63 13.99 6.58
N VAL A 93 7.79 13.55 7.05
CA VAL A 93 9.00 14.36 7.27
C VAL A 93 10.24 13.68 6.69
N ASN A 94 11.39 14.34 6.76
CA ASN A 94 12.73 13.77 6.52
C ASN A 94 12.88 12.99 5.21
N GLY A 95 12.53 13.61 4.07
CA GLY A 95 12.70 13.02 2.75
C GLY A 95 11.63 11.99 2.37
N THR A 96 10.61 11.82 3.20
CA THR A 96 9.43 10.99 2.89
C THR A 96 8.67 11.55 1.69
N VAL A 97 8.07 10.69 0.90
CA VAL A 97 7.13 11.09 -0.16
C VAL A 97 5.99 11.91 0.44
N GLY A 98 5.73 13.10 -0.12
CA GLY A 98 4.71 14.00 0.40
C GLY A 98 5.12 14.71 1.69
N THR A 99 6.42 15.08 1.84
CA THR A 99 6.92 15.85 2.99
C THR A 99 6.04 17.06 3.30
N GLY A 100 5.67 17.20 4.57
CA GLY A 100 4.79 18.27 5.07
C GLY A 100 3.29 17.94 4.99
N SER A 101 2.91 16.80 4.42
CA SER A 101 1.52 16.34 4.32
C SER A 101 1.21 15.16 5.24
N VAL A 102 -0.07 14.82 5.34
CA VAL A 102 -0.55 13.64 6.06
C VAL A 102 -1.25 12.70 5.09
N ALA A 103 -0.98 11.40 5.21
CA ALA A 103 -1.54 10.35 4.37
C ALA A 103 -2.62 9.56 5.10
N THR A 104 -3.37 8.77 4.34
CA THR A 104 -4.24 7.72 4.89
C THR A 104 -3.47 6.40 4.90
N ASP A 105 -3.48 5.70 6.03
CA ASP A 105 -2.92 4.37 6.14
C ASP A 105 -3.88 3.34 5.52
N LEU A 106 -3.50 2.79 4.37
CA LEU A 106 -4.25 1.74 3.68
C LEU A 106 -3.96 0.35 4.27
N ASN A 107 -2.74 0.14 4.79
CA ASN A 107 -2.31 -1.15 5.32
C ASN A 107 -2.92 -1.47 6.69
N ALA A 108 -3.53 -0.48 7.36
CA ALA A 108 -4.34 -0.72 8.56
C ALA A 108 -5.62 -1.54 8.28
N ILE A 109 -5.97 -1.76 7.00
CA ILE A 109 -7.13 -2.55 6.61
C ILE A 109 -6.64 -3.90 6.09
N PRO A 110 -6.92 -5.02 6.78
CA PRO A 110 -6.53 -6.33 6.29
C PRO A 110 -7.13 -6.62 4.90
N ALA A 111 -6.31 -7.07 3.96
CA ALA A 111 -6.78 -7.40 2.61
C ALA A 111 -7.91 -8.44 2.62
N ALA A 112 -7.90 -9.35 3.58
CA ALA A 112 -8.95 -10.35 3.78
C ALA A 112 -10.33 -9.76 4.13
N ALA A 113 -10.40 -8.51 4.63
CA ALA A 113 -11.65 -7.81 4.89
C ALA A 113 -12.27 -7.18 3.63
N ILE A 114 -11.51 -7.10 2.53
CA ILE A 114 -11.86 -6.35 1.35
C ILE A 114 -12.47 -7.27 0.30
N ALA A 115 -13.60 -6.87 -0.26
CA ALA A 115 -14.21 -7.52 -1.42
C ALA A 115 -13.59 -6.98 -2.71
N LYS A 116 -13.58 -5.64 -2.86
CA LYS A 116 -13.04 -4.97 -4.03
C LYS A 116 -12.51 -3.58 -3.68
N ILE A 117 -11.69 -3.04 -4.57
CA ILE A 117 -11.24 -1.65 -4.52
C ILE A 117 -11.70 -0.95 -5.80
N GLU A 118 -12.29 0.22 -5.65
CA GLU A 118 -12.71 1.07 -6.76
C GLU A 118 -11.77 2.28 -6.81
N VAL A 119 -11.16 2.55 -7.96
CA VAL A 119 -10.26 3.67 -8.17
C VAL A 119 -10.84 4.64 -9.17
N LEU A 120 -11.19 5.84 -8.72
CA LEU A 120 -11.64 6.95 -9.56
C LEU A 120 -10.45 7.87 -9.82
N ARG A 121 -9.95 7.87 -11.03
CA ARG A 121 -8.71 8.55 -11.41
C ARG A 121 -8.88 10.00 -11.86
N ASP A 122 -10.07 10.41 -12.26
CA ASP A 122 -10.31 11.73 -12.83
C ASP A 122 -11.64 12.32 -12.38
N GLY A 123 -11.78 13.64 -12.49
CA GLY A 123 -13.02 14.34 -12.14
C GLY A 123 -13.42 14.27 -10.65
N ALA A 124 -12.62 13.66 -9.80
CA ALA A 124 -12.96 13.38 -8.41
C ALA A 124 -13.12 14.65 -7.57
N ALA A 125 -12.29 15.66 -7.79
CA ALA A 125 -12.33 16.90 -7.03
C ALA A 125 -13.67 17.64 -7.16
N ALA A 126 -14.31 17.56 -8.32
CA ALA A 126 -15.64 18.19 -8.54
C ALA A 126 -16.75 17.56 -7.69
N GLN A 127 -16.62 16.27 -7.34
CA GLN A 127 -17.60 15.54 -6.56
C GLN A 127 -17.23 15.43 -5.08
N TYR A 128 -15.94 15.27 -4.79
CA TYR A 128 -15.44 14.90 -3.45
C TYR A 128 -14.67 16.03 -2.75
N GLY A 129 -14.28 17.09 -3.46
CA GLY A 129 -13.56 18.23 -2.89
C GLY A 129 -12.04 18.20 -3.12
N SER A 130 -11.33 19.13 -2.49
CA SER A 130 -9.92 19.41 -2.73
C SER A 130 -8.97 18.28 -2.33
N ASP A 131 -9.33 17.42 -1.43
CA ASP A 131 -8.55 16.28 -0.99
C ASP A 131 -8.66 15.07 -1.93
N ALA A 132 -9.43 15.20 -3.02
CA ALA A 132 -9.56 14.20 -4.07
C ALA A 132 -9.01 14.68 -5.43
N ILE A 133 -8.03 15.58 -5.44
CA ILE A 133 -7.43 16.12 -6.68
C ILE A 133 -6.71 15.01 -7.46
N ALA A 134 -5.97 14.16 -6.76
CA ALA A 134 -5.30 13.02 -7.36
C ALA A 134 -6.27 11.91 -7.77
N GLY A 135 -7.36 11.75 -7.03
CA GLY A 135 -8.38 10.74 -7.25
C GLY A 135 -8.99 10.23 -5.95
N VAL A 136 -9.84 9.21 -6.09
CA VAL A 136 -10.49 8.55 -4.96
C VAL A 136 -10.20 7.05 -5.01
N ILE A 137 -9.85 6.49 -3.87
CA ILE A 137 -9.74 5.05 -3.65
C ILE A 137 -10.86 4.65 -2.68
N ASN A 138 -11.82 3.86 -3.14
CA ASN A 138 -12.89 3.35 -2.31
C ASN A 138 -12.69 1.87 -2.02
N ILE A 139 -12.55 1.54 -0.75
CA ILE A 139 -12.40 0.18 -0.27
C ILE A 139 -13.79 -0.34 0.08
N VAL A 140 -14.23 -1.37 -0.62
CA VAL A 140 -15.51 -2.04 -0.37
C VAL A 140 -15.23 -3.28 0.47
N LEU A 141 -15.78 -3.29 1.67
CA LEU A 141 -15.63 -4.40 2.60
C LEU A 141 -16.52 -5.57 2.23
N ARG A 142 -16.15 -6.77 2.68
CA ARG A 142 -16.95 -7.98 2.51
C ARG A 142 -18.24 -7.92 3.32
N GLU A 143 -19.30 -8.41 2.71
CA GLU A 143 -20.64 -8.51 3.32
C GLU A 143 -21.15 -9.97 3.30
N ASN A 144 -20.27 -10.92 2.94
CA ASN A 144 -20.63 -12.34 2.94
C ASN A 144 -20.93 -12.82 4.36
N THR A 145 -21.95 -13.66 4.49
CA THR A 145 -22.39 -14.25 5.75
C THR A 145 -22.38 -15.77 5.67
N ASN A 146 -22.22 -16.42 6.82
CA ASN A 146 -22.22 -17.87 6.95
C ASN A 146 -21.16 -18.59 6.09
N GLU A 147 -20.09 -17.89 5.76
CA GLU A 147 -18.98 -18.38 4.97
C GLU A 147 -17.65 -18.03 5.67
N LEU A 148 -16.83 -19.05 5.87
CA LEU A 148 -15.47 -18.91 6.39
C LEU A 148 -14.49 -18.81 5.20
N ASN A 149 -13.82 -17.68 5.10
CA ASN A 149 -12.71 -17.49 4.16
C ASN A 149 -11.40 -17.54 4.94
N LEU A 150 -10.57 -18.52 4.64
CA LEU A 150 -9.24 -18.69 5.21
C LEU A 150 -8.20 -18.54 4.10
N MET A 151 -7.20 -17.68 4.33
CA MET A 151 -6.10 -17.48 3.41
C MET A 151 -4.78 -17.67 4.16
N VAL A 152 -3.88 -18.45 3.56
CA VAL A 152 -2.52 -18.67 4.06
C VAL A 152 -1.56 -18.33 2.94
N ASN A 153 -0.69 -17.37 3.17
CA ASN A 153 0.36 -16.96 2.25
C ASN A 153 1.72 -17.22 2.87
N SER A 154 2.64 -17.73 2.08
CA SER A 154 4.05 -17.85 2.47
C SER A 154 4.93 -17.52 1.28
N GLY A 155 6.06 -16.89 1.54
CA GLY A 155 6.99 -16.50 0.50
C GLY A 155 8.34 -16.10 1.07
N ALA A 156 9.32 -15.97 0.20
CA ALA A 156 10.63 -15.43 0.53
C ALA A 156 11.25 -14.80 -0.70
N ASN A 157 12.23 -13.91 -0.51
CA ASN A 157 13.02 -13.41 -1.60
C ASN A 157 14.23 -14.34 -1.82
N VAL A 158 14.47 -14.69 -3.08
CA VAL A 158 15.65 -15.47 -3.47
C VAL A 158 16.52 -14.61 -4.37
N SER A 159 17.77 -14.41 -3.99
CA SER A 159 18.73 -13.64 -4.76
C SER A 159 19.99 -14.43 -5.02
N LYS A 160 20.64 -14.17 -6.16
CA LYS A 160 21.94 -14.77 -6.50
C LYS A 160 23.10 -14.09 -5.79
N HIS A 161 22.91 -12.83 -5.39
CA HIS A 161 23.85 -12.05 -4.62
C HIS A 161 23.09 -11.34 -3.50
N SER A 162 23.53 -11.52 -2.26
CA SER A 162 23.16 -10.70 -1.12
C SER A 162 24.41 -10.45 -0.29
N GLU A 163 24.53 -9.27 0.34
CA GLU A 163 25.67 -8.98 1.22
C GLU A 163 25.80 -9.95 2.39
N GLN A 164 24.70 -10.55 2.79
CA GLN A 164 24.70 -11.52 3.87
C GLN A 164 25.24 -12.89 3.43
N TYR A 165 25.27 -13.16 2.11
CA TYR A 165 25.71 -14.42 1.53
C TYR A 165 26.43 -14.15 0.20
N ASP A 166 27.73 -14.35 0.15
CA ASP A 166 28.57 -14.19 -1.05
C ASP A 166 28.10 -15.03 -2.26
N GLU A 167 27.36 -16.09 -2.00
CA GLU A 167 26.86 -17.03 -3.01
C GLU A 167 25.35 -16.93 -3.31
N GLY A 168 24.69 -15.86 -2.83
CA GLY A 168 23.25 -15.76 -2.90
C GLY A 168 22.57 -16.39 -1.68
N GLY A 169 21.28 -16.16 -1.54
CA GLY A 169 20.53 -16.65 -0.39
C GLY A 169 19.03 -16.38 -0.45
N MET A 170 18.37 -16.79 0.58
CA MET A 170 16.95 -16.56 0.83
C MET A 170 16.81 -15.67 2.06
N ASP A 171 16.04 -14.59 1.93
CA ASP A 171 15.75 -13.65 3.01
C ASP A 171 14.31 -13.11 2.91
N GLY A 172 13.89 -12.34 3.92
CA GLY A 172 12.58 -11.71 3.95
C GLY A 172 11.46 -12.73 3.89
N GLU A 173 11.63 -13.87 4.57
CA GLU A 173 10.60 -14.87 4.70
C GLU A 173 9.32 -14.22 5.21
N ARG A 174 8.22 -14.49 4.55
CA ARG A 174 6.92 -13.96 4.90
C ARG A 174 5.96 -15.12 5.14
N PHE A 175 5.23 -15.02 6.23
CA PHE A 175 4.15 -15.93 6.55
C PHE A 175 2.96 -15.13 7.03
N GLN A 176 1.81 -15.30 6.37
CA GLN A 176 0.57 -14.63 6.71
C GLN A 176 -0.56 -15.64 6.79
N VAL A 177 -1.37 -15.53 7.84
CA VAL A 177 -2.65 -16.21 7.97
C VAL A 177 -3.72 -15.17 8.19
N SER A 178 -4.77 -15.21 7.39
CA SER A 178 -5.93 -14.35 7.57
C SER A 178 -7.22 -15.14 7.47
N ALA A 179 -8.19 -14.74 8.27
CA ALA A 179 -9.51 -15.34 8.32
C ALA A 179 -10.59 -14.25 8.30
N ASN A 180 -11.67 -14.54 7.58
CA ASN A 180 -12.86 -13.70 7.53
C ASN A 180 -14.09 -14.58 7.71
N TYR A 181 -15.02 -14.14 8.57
CA TYR A 181 -16.29 -14.83 8.81
C TYR A 181 -17.41 -13.83 9.08
N GLY A 182 -18.53 -14.00 8.41
CA GLY A 182 -19.72 -13.19 8.59
C GLY A 182 -20.86 -13.95 9.24
N LEU A 183 -21.64 -13.26 10.05
CA LEU A 183 -22.83 -13.75 10.74
C LEU A 183 -24.04 -12.92 10.35
N ASP A 184 -25.15 -13.58 10.01
CA ASP A 184 -26.43 -12.90 9.83
C ASP A 184 -27.02 -12.47 11.19
N LEU A 185 -27.55 -11.27 11.26
CA LEU A 185 -28.26 -10.73 12.40
C LEU A 185 -29.74 -10.64 12.10
N GLY A 186 -30.46 -11.72 12.39
CA GLY A 186 -31.90 -11.80 12.23
C GLY A 186 -32.37 -11.79 10.77
N ASN A 187 -33.68 -11.59 10.57
CA ASN A 187 -34.33 -11.77 9.26
C ASN A 187 -34.38 -10.47 8.41
N ASN A 188 -33.80 -9.36 8.88
CA ASN A 188 -33.93 -8.04 8.25
C ASN A 188 -32.68 -7.62 7.47
N GLY A 189 -31.78 -8.53 7.12
CA GLY A 189 -30.57 -8.27 6.33
C GLY A 189 -29.44 -7.59 7.11
N GLY A 190 -29.49 -7.60 8.45
CA GLY A 190 -28.35 -7.18 9.27
C GLY A 190 -27.27 -8.25 9.29
N PHE A 191 -26.00 -7.85 9.34
CA PHE A 191 -24.88 -8.77 9.47
C PHE A 191 -23.74 -8.18 10.31
N ILE A 192 -22.87 -9.05 10.81
CA ILE A 192 -21.56 -8.70 11.37
C ILE A 192 -20.51 -9.52 10.65
N ASN A 193 -19.43 -8.87 10.25
CA ASN A 193 -18.31 -9.53 9.60
C ASN A 193 -17.04 -9.33 10.44
N PHE A 194 -16.35 -10.43 10.76
CA PHE A 194 -15.11 -10.45 11.52
C PHE A 194 -13.96 -10.81 10.61
N THR A 195 -12.88 -10.03 10.68
CA THR A 195 -11.64 -10.33 9.98
C THR A 195 -10.47 -10.23 10.93
N GLY A 196 -9.59 -11.22 10.87
CA GLY A 196 -8.30 -11.22 11.58
C GLY A 196 -7.18 -11.60 10.63
N SER A 197 -6.02 -10.98 10.82
CA SER A 197 -4.80 -11.28 10.07
C SER A 197 -3.60 -11.29 10.99
N LEU A 198 -2.75 -12.31 10.82
CA LEU A 198 -1.45 -12.41 11.47
C LEU A 198 -0.39 -12.50 10.39
N GLU A 199 0.59 -11.63 10.45
CA GLU A 199 1.71 -11.60 9.51
C GLU A 199 3.02 -11.59 10.29
N ASN A 200 3.96 -12.41 9.81
CA ASN A 200 5.36 -12.38 10.23
C ASN A 200 6.23 -12.18 9.00
N ARG A 201 7.17 -11.24 9.08
CA ARG A 201 8.06 -10.90 7.98
C ARG A 201 9.50 -10.84 8.49
N GLY A 202 10.38 -11.61 7.87
CA GLY A 202 11.81 -11.58 8.09
C GLY A 202 12.45 -10.29 7.55
N ALA A 203 13.64 -9.97 8.07
CA ALA A 203 14.42 -8.85 7.59
C ALA A 203 14.96 -9.10 6.18
N THR A 204 15.06 -8.02 5.40
CA THR A 204 15.74 -8.02 4.10
C THR A 204 16.83 -6.98 4.11
N ASN A 205 17.97 -7.30 3.54
CA ASN A 205 19.04 -6.35 3.30
C ASN A 205 19.46 -6.43 1.83
N ARG A 206 19.42 -5.28 1.15
CA ARG A 206 19.83 -5.12 -0.25
C ARG A 206 20.94 -4.10 -0.42
N SER A 207 21.52 -3.63 0.69
CA SER A 207 22.70 -2.78 0.63
C SER A 207 23.91 -3.64 0.25
N ASP A 208 24.64 -3.21 -0.76
CA ASP A 208 25.95 -3.77 -1.09
C ASP A 208 27.03 -2.83 -0.57
N SER A 209 28.17 -3.38 -0.14
CA SER A 209 29.32 -2.57 0.19
C SER A 209 29.77 -1.85 -1.08
N MET A 210 29.85 -0.54 -1.03
CA MET A 210 30.36 0.24 -2.14
C MET A 210 31.80 -0.20 -2.43
N GLN A 211 31.98 -1.02 -3.44
CA GLN A 211 33.33 -1.42 -3.91
C GLN A 211 34.08 -0.22 -4.52
N GLN A 212 33.35 0.81 -4.96
CA GLN A 212 33.92 2.11 -5.34
C GLN A 212 33.05 3.22 -4.74
N PRO A 213 33.59 4.09 -3.91
CA PRO A 213 32.85 5.21 -3.35
C PRO A 213 32.41 6.15 -4.48
N ILE A 214 31.11 6.30 -4.67
CA ILE A 214 30.50 7.23 -5.63
C ILE A 214 30.79 8.69 -5.21
N PHE A 215 31.03 8.90 -3.93
CA PHE A 215 31.35 10.21 -3.35
C PHE A 215 32.67 10.13 -2.58
N THR A 216 33.73 10.52 -3.25
CA THR A 216 35.06 10.64 -2.64
C THR A 216 35.37 12.08 -2.23
N MET A 217 34.40 12.80 -1.62
CA MET A 217 34.77 14.10 -1.03
C MET A 217 35.92 13.92 -0.03
N PHE A 218 35.89 12.85 0.73
CA PHE A 218 36.98 12.50 1.64
C PHE A 218 38.24 12.08 0.88
N ASP A 219 38.10 11.22 -0.12
CA ASP A 219 39.24 10.75 -0.94
C ASP A 219 39.82 11.87 -1.83
N THR A 220 38.97 12.73 -2.36
CA THR A 220 39.40 13.90 -3.11
C THR A 220 40.06 14.95 -2.20
N ALA A 221 39.57 15.19 -1.01
CA ALA A 221 40.20 16.05 -0.01
C ALA A 221 41.52 15.49 0.48
N THR A 222 41.61 14.17 0.72
CA THR A 222 42.83 13.49 1.14
C THR A 222 43.88 13.51 0.04
N ARG A 223 43.50 13.24 -1.20
CA ARG A 223 44.41 13.32 -2.36
C ARG A 223 44.88 14.73 -2.66
N LEU A 224 43.99 15.74 -2.60
CA LEU A 224 44.32 17.12 -2.90
C LEU A 224 45.05 17.78 -1.75
N LEU A 225 44.83 17.41 -0.53
CA LEU A 225 45.37 18.03 0.69
C LEU A 225 46.50 17.26 1.34
N GLY A 226 46.80 16.03 0.85
CA GLY A 226 47.89 15.20 1.38
C GLY A 226 47.67 14.66 2.80
N TYR A 227 46.41 14.53 3.19
CA TYR A 227 46.04 14.02 4.53
C TYR A 227 45.95 12.48 4.64
N ASP A 228 46.64 11.76 3.76
CA ASP A 228 46.64 10.29 3.74
C ASP A 228 47.06 9.60 5.05
N GLN A 229 47.59 10.35 6.01
CA GLN A 229 48.13 9.77 7.24
C GLN A 229 47.51 10.30 8.54
N ALA A 230 46.48 11.08 8.47
CA ALA A 230 45.92 11.72 9.66
C ALA A 230 44.89 10.85 10.43
N PHE A 231 44.50 9.69 9.89
CA PHE A 231 43.46 8.85 10.48
C PHE A 231 43.78 7.33 10.38
N ALA A 232 45.08 6.97 10.37
CA ALA A 232 45.50 5.59 10.54
C ALA A 232 45.60 5.23 12.02
#